data_94304620154abf10b3976b5d81a20068
#
_entry.id   94304620154abf10b3976b5d81a20068
#
_cell.length_a   1.000
_cell.length_b   1.000
_cell.length_c   1.000
_cell.angle_alpha   90.00
_cell.angle_beta   90.00
_cell.angle_gamma   90.00
#
_symmetry.space_group_name_H-M   'P 1'
#
loop_
_entity.id
_entity.type
_entity.pdbx_description
1 polymer ?
#
loop_
_entity_poly.entity_id
_entity_poly.type
_entity_poly.pdbx_seq_one_letter_code
_entity_poly.pdbx_strand_id
1 'polypeptide(L)'
;GFTEKLSAEEKPEIVRKLSDRHFGIGGDGVIFINPAEEADFEMEMYNADGSRSEMCGNGIRCVAKYVYDKGLTDKEDITIVSAGKIKYLKLTVEVRTATDRGQVTMVQVNMGQPILAPVEVPVTAEATREIPAGPAVVDAPITVDGTEYRMTCVSMGNPHAIVFMNG
;
A
#
# COMPACT_ATOMS: atom_id res chain seq x y z
N GLY A 1 -17.65 7.75 -15.21
CA GLY A 1 -16.87 6.98 -16.16
C GLY A 1 -15.42 7.44 -16.17
N PHE A 2 -14.50 6.56 -16.49
CA PHE A 2 -13.06 6.83 -16.64
C PHE A 2 -12.75 7.57 -17.95
N THR A 3 -13.49 8.61 -18.27
CA THR A 3 -13.45 9.23 -19.61
C THR A 3 -12.46 10.37 -19.77
N GLU A 4 -11.94 10.92 -18.66
CA GLU A 4 -10.90 11.94 -18.71
C GLU A 4 -9.73 11.50 -17.84
N LYS A 5 -8.61 11.16 -18.47
CA LYS A 5 -7.35 10.91 -17.77
C LYS A 5 -6.69 12.26 -17.48
N LEU A 6 -6.50 12.59 -16.22
CA LEU A 6 -5.60 13.67 -15.82
C LEU A 6 -4.18 13.28 -16.23
N SER A 7 -3.44 14.23 -16.78
CA SER A 7 -2.03 14.02 -17.08
C SER A 7 -1.21 13.82 -15.80
N ALA A 8 -0.06 13.17 -15.91
CA ALA A 8 0.84 12.99 -14.77
C ALA A 8 1.32 14.33 -14.17
N GLU A 9 1.36 15.37 -14.98
CA GLU A 9 1.79 16.73 -14.59
C GLU A 9 0.71 17.48 -13.79
N GLU A 10 -0.57 17.24 -14.08
CA GLU A 10 -1.70 17.87 -13.40
C GLU A 10 -2.01 17.25 -12.04
N LYS A 11 -1.79 15.94 -11.89
CA LYS A 11 -2.13 15.19 -10.68
C LYS A 11 -1.53 15.77 -9.39
N PRO A 12 -0.24 16.13 -9.29
CA PRO A 12 0.33 16.69 -8.06
C PRO A 12 -0.37 17.97 -7.56
N GLU A 13 -0.73 18.87 -8.47
CA GLU A 13 -1.41 20.12 -8.09
C GLU A 13 -2.85 19.87 -7.63
N ILE A 14 -3.56 18.99 -8.34
CA ILE A 14 -4.92 18.59 -7.98
C ILE A 14 -4.93 17.90 -6.63
N VAL A 15 -3.96 17.02 -6.38
CA VAL A 15 -3.82 16.31 -5.10
C VAL A 15 -3.61 17.30 -3.95
N ARG A 16 -2.71 18.28 -4.09
CA ARG A 16 -2.51 19.31 -3.05
C ARG A 16 -3.80 20.07 -2.75
N LYS A 17 -4.54 20.47 -3.79
CA LYS A 17 -5.82 21.17 -3.62
C LYS A 17 -6.88 20.29 -2.93
N LEU A 18 -7.03 19.04 -3.34
CA LEU A 18 -8.02 18.13 -2.76
C LEU A 18 -7.66 17.72 -1.32
N SER A 19 -6.36 17.57 -1.02
CA SER A 19 -5.89 17.15 0.29
C SER A 19 -5.90 18.27 1.33
N ASP A 20 -6.02 19.53 0.92
CA ASP A 20 -6.10 20.66 1.84
C ASP A 20 -7.28 20.50 2.79
N ARG A 21 -7.02 20.57 4.11
CA ARG A 21 -8.03 20.32 5.15
C ARG A 21 -8.95 21.52 5.41
N HIS A 22 -8.58 22.70 4.89
CA HIS A 22 -9.36 23.93 5.06
C HIS A 22 -10.13 24.31 3.81
N PHE A 23 -9.53 24.13 2.63
CA PHE A 23 -10.08 24.59 1.36
C PHE A 23 -10.37 23.47 0.36
N GLY A 24 -9.99 22.23 0.68
CA GLY A 24 -10.24 21.04 -0.12
C GLY A 24 -11.20 20.07 0.57
N ILE A 25 -11.14 18.81 0.14
CA ILE A 25 -11.87 17.69 0.78
C ILE A 25 -11.19 17.33 2.12
N GLY A 26 -9.88 17.48 2.17
CA GLY A 26 -9.03 17.11 3.31
C GLY A 26 -8.68 15.62 3.33
N GLY A 27 -7.40 15.32 3.42
CA GLY A 27 -6.91 13.95 3.47
C GLY A 27 -5.39 13.87 3.47
N ASP A 28 -4.86 12.66 3.67
CA ASP A 28 -3.42 12.40 3.68
C ASP A 28 -2.86 12.17 2.27
N GLY A 29 -3.74 12.16 1.26
CA GLY A 29 -3.40 11.98 -0.14
C GLY A 29 -4.60 11.56 -0.97
N VAL A 30 -4.34 11.25 -2.24
CA VAL A 30 -5.35 10.84 -3.22
C VAL A 30 -4.88 9.57 -3.93
N ILE A 31 -5.81 8.64 -4.14
CA ILE A 31 -5.59 7.44 -4.95
C ILE A 31 -6.38 7.60 -6.25
N PHE A 32 -5.68 7.52 -7.37
CA PHE A 32 -6.29 7.41 -8.69
C PHE A 32 -6.40 5.93 -9.06
N ILE A 33 -7.56 5.55 -9.57
CA ILE A 33 -7.83 4.21 -10.09
C ILE A 33 -7.97 4.35 -11.60
N ASN A 34 -7.04 3.75 -12.33
CA ASN A 34 -6.98 3.79 -13.78
C ASN A 34 -7.28 2.41 -14.37
N PRO A 35 -7.75 2.31 -15.63
CA PRO A 35 -7.67 1.07 -16.40
C PRO A 35 -6.20 0.72 -16.66
N ALA A 36 -5.88 -0.57 -16.68
CA ALA A 36 -4.56 -1.08 -17.04
C ALA A 36 -4.66 -2.05 -18.22
N GLU A 37 -3.56 -2.19 -19.00
CA GLU A 37 -3.50 -3.16 -20.10
C GLU A 37 -3.07 -4.55 -19.60
N GLU A 38 -2.19 -4.59 -18.60
CA GLU A 38 -1.57 -5.81 -18.08
C GLU A 38 -2.24 -6.34 -16.78
N ALA A 39 -3.24 -5.63 -16.26
CA ALA A 39 -3.97 -5.97 -15.05
C ALA A 39 -5.42 -5.48 -15.12
N ASP A 40 -6.25 -5.86 -14.15
CA ASP A 40 -7.63 -5.38 -14.12
C ASP A 40 -7.71 -3.87 -13.87
N PHE A 41 -6.81 -3.34 -13.01
CA PHE A 41 -6.74 -1.91 -12.68
C PHE A 41 -5.30 -1.46 -12.40
N GLU A 42 -5.08 -0.15 -12.46
CA GLU A 42 -3.88 0.51 -11.96
C GLU A 42 -4.25 1.42 -10.78
N MET A 43 -3.43 1.36 -9.74
CA MET A 43 -3.49 2.27 -8.60
C MET A 43 -2.30 3.22 -8.61
N GLU A 44 -2.57 4.50 -8.70
CA GLU A 44 -1.58 5.55 -8.47
C GLU A 44 -1.91 6.29 -7.17
N MET A 45 -0.97 6.35 -6.25
CA MET A 45 -1.12 7.05 -4.98
C MET A 45 -0.21 8.26 -4.90
N TYR A 46 -0.78 9.37 -4.45
CA TYR A 46 -0.08 10.62 -4.18
C TYR A 46 -0.31 11.04 -2.73
N ASN A 47 0.74 11.47 -2.06
CA ASN A 47 0.67 12.09 -0.73
C ASN A 47 0.04 13.49 -0.81
N ALA A 48 -0.38 14.05 0.32
CA ALA A 48 -1.01 15.37 0.38
C ALA A 48 -0.14 16.50 -0.19
N ASP A 49 1.19 16.35 -0.17
CA ASP A 49 2.15 17.29 -0.75
C ASP A 49 2.29 17.17 -2.29
N GLY A 50 1.56 16.24 -2.91
CA GLY A 50 1.60 15.95 -4.33
C GLY A 50 2.74 15.03 -4.75
N SER A 51 3.56 14.52 -3.83
CA SER A 51 4.58 13.53 -4.13
C SER A 51 3.94 12.16 -4.42
N ARG A 52 4.52 11.41 -5.36
CA ARG A 52 4.03 10.06 -5.68
C ARG A 52 4.49 9.07 -4.61
N SER A 53 3.59 8.25 -4.12
CA SER A 53 3.89 7.14 -3.20
C SER A 53 4.08 5.84 -3.97
N GLU A 54 5.02 5.00 -3.54
CA GLU A 54 5.32 3.75 -4.24
C GLU A 54 4.31 2.65 -3.92
N MET A 55 4.00 2.42 -2.65
CA MET A 55 3.12 1.33 -2.22
C MET A 55 2.35 1.68 -0.95
N CYS A 56 1.04 1.41 -0.96
CA CYS A 56 0.18 1.50 0.21
C CYS A 56 -0.70 0.25 0.33
N GLY A 57 -0.33 -0.65 1.23
CA GLY A 57 -1.08 -1.89 1.47
C GLY A 57 -2.51 -1.66 1.94
N ASN A 58 -2.77 -0.57 2.68
CA ASN A 58 -4.13 -0.17 3.05
C ASN A 58 -4.89 0.37 1.85
N GLY A 59 -4.25 1.24 1.06
CA GLY A 59 -4.83 1.86 -0.12
C GLY A 59 -5.27 0.83 -1.17
N ILE A 60 -4.44 -0.17 -1.46
CA ILE A 60 -4.79 -1.18 -2.47
C ILE A 60 -6.00 -2.03 -2.05
N ARG A 61 -6.20 -2.28 -0.74
CA ARG A 61 -7.40 -2.95 -0.23
C ARG A 61 -8.65 -2.08 -0.40
N CYS A 62 -8.53 -0.77 -0.17
CA CYS A 62 -9.61 0.18 -0.42
C CYS A 62 -9.98 0.24 -1.90
N VAL A 63 -8.99 0.24 -2.80
CA VAL A 63 -9.21 0.19 -4.26
C VAL A 63 -9.96 -1.07 -4.63
N ALA A 64 -9.50 -2.24 -4.17
CA ALA A 64 -10.12 -3.53 -4.46
C ALA A 64 -11.60 -3.57 -4.04
N LYS A 65 -11.89 -3.14 -2.81
CA LYS A 65 -13.27 -3.01 -2.32
C LYS A 65 -14.07 -2.03 -3.18
N TYR A 66 -13.52 -0.86 -3.48
CA TYR A 66 -14.22 0.16 -4.24
C TYR A 66 -14.61 -0.31 -5.64
N VAL A 67 -13.69 -0.93 -6.38
CA VAL A 67 -13.96 -1.37 -7.76
C VAL A 67 -15.04 -2.46 -7.82
N TYR A 68 -15.08 -3.36 -6.84
CA TYR A 68 -16.12 -4.37 -6.74
C TYR A 68 -17.46 -3.75 -6.31
N ASP A 69 -17.51 -3.07 -5.17
CA ASP A 69 -18.75 -2.52 -4.60
C ASP A 69 -19.42 -1.48 -5.54
N LYS A 70 -18.61 -0.78 -6.38
CA LYS A 70 -19.12 0.16 -7.38
C LYS A 70 -19.44 -0.47 -8.74
N GLY A 71 -19.29 -1.76 -8.89
CA GLY A 71 -19.65 -2.47 -10.11
C GLY A 71 -18.68 -2.26 -11.28
N LEU A 72 -17.44 -1.91 -11.00
CA LEU A 72 -16.41 -1.80 -12.03
C LEU A 72 -15.82 -3.16 -12.42
N THR A 73 -15.99 -4.15 -11.56
CA THR A 73 -15.67 -5.56 -11.81
C THR A 73 -16.60 -6.48 -11.02
N ASP A 74 -16.81 -7.70 -11.53
CA ASP A 74 -17.53 -8.79 -10.85
C ASP A 74 -16.56 -9.88 -10.36
N LYS A 75 -15.26 -9.71 -10.60
CA LYS A 75 -14.26 -10.69 -10.22
C LYS A 75 -13.96 -10.61 -8.72
N GLU A 76 -13.82 -11.77 -8.07
CA GLU A 76 -13.33 -11.88 -6.69
C GLU A 76 -11.79 -12.02 -6.63
N ASP A 77 -11.19 -12.57 -7.69
CA ASP A 77 -9.74 -12.58 -7.88
C ASP A 77 -9.39 -11.47 -8.89
N ILE A 78 -8.70 -10.44 -8.44
CA ILE A 78 -8.32 -9.28 -9.25
C ILE A 78 -6.83 -9.00 -9.20
N THR A 79 -6.35 -8.31 -10.22
CA THR A 79 -4.97 -7.83 -10.31
C THR A 79 -4.94 -6.31 -10.36
N ILE A 80 -4.01 -5.71 -9.61
CA ILE A 80 -3.82 -4.26 -9.59
C ILE A 80 -2.34 -3.95 -9.77
N VAL A 81 -2.01 -3.12 -10.77
CA VAL A 81 -0.67 -2.53 -10.89
C VAL A 81 -0.52 -1.41 -9.87
N SER A 82 0.55 -1.45 -9.09
CA SER A 82 0.95 -0.37 -8.18
C SER A 82 2.46 -0.18 -8.26
N ALA A 83 2.90 1.04 -8.56
CA ALA A 83 4.31 1.37 -8.78
C ALA A 83 5.02 0.41 -9.75
N GLY A 84 4.37 0.07 -10.88
CA GLY A 84 4.90 -0.81 -11.90
C GLY A 84 4.98 -2.30 -11.53
N LYS A 85 4.37 -2.71 -10.40
CA LYS A 85 4.33 -4.12 -9.97
C LYS A 85 2.89 -4.60 -9.88
N ILE A 86 2.61 -5.76 -10.50
CA ILE A 86 1.29 -6.41 -10.41
C ILE A 86 1.14 -7.04 -9.02
N LYS A 87 0.05 -6.72 -8.36
CA LYS A 87 -0.39 -7.34 -7.13
C LYS A 87 -1.62 -8.19 -7.37
N TYR A 88 -1.66 -9.36 -6.75
CA TYR A 88 -2.76 -10.31 -6.81
C TYR A 88 -3.59 -10.20 -5.54
N LEU A 89 -4.89 -9.99 -5.70
CA LEU A 89 -5.82 -9.79 -4.60
C LEU A 89 -6.97 -10.77 -4.69
N LYS A 90 -7.40 -11.24 -3.52
CA LYS A 90 -8.60 -12.06 -3.38
C LYS A 90 -9.60 -11.36 -2.48
N LEU A 91 -10.83 -11.22 -2.98
CA LEU A 91 -11.93 -10.56 -2.30
C LEU A 91 -12.82 -11.62 -1.62
N THR A 92 -13.27 -11.33 -0.42
CA THR A 92 -14.36 -12.07 0.23
C THR A 92 -15.61 -11.20 0.14
N VAL A 93 -16.63 -11.72 -0.51
CA VAL A 93 -17.89 -11.02 -0.77
C VAL A 93 -19.00 -11.64 0.07
N GLU A 94 -19.72 -10.82 0.81
CA GLU A 94 -20.92 -11.22 1.53
C GLU A 94 -22.17 -10.74 0.79
N VAL A 95 -23.03 -11.68 0.44
CA VAL A 95 -24.34 -11.44 -0.20
C VAL A 95 -25.40 -11.48 0.89
N ARG A 96 -26.16 -10.41 1.04
CA ARG A 96 -27.20 -10.30 2.07
C ARG A 96 -28.58 -10.77 1.58
N THR A 97 -28.84 -10.66 0.29
CA THR A 97 -30.12 -11.10 -0.33
C THR A 97 -29.85 -11.73 -1.69
N ALA A 98 -30.76 -12.51 -2.21
CA ALA A 98 -30.63 -13.20 -3.51
C ALA A 98 -30.52 -12.26 -4.71
N THR A 99 -30.86 -10.98 -4.54
CA THR A 99 -30.77 -9.93 -5.59
C THR A 99 -29.65 -8.92 -5.34
N ASP A 100 -28.91 -9.10 -4.24
CA ASP A 100 -27.79 -8.23 -3.88
C ASP A 100 -26.52 -8.73 -4.57
N ARG A 101 -25.80 -7.82 -5.20
CA ARG A 101 -24.46 -8.08 -5.74
C ARG A 101 -23.47 -8.54 -4.67
N GLY A 102 -23.74 -8.23 -3.40
CA GLY A 102 -22.85 -8.40 -2.28
C GLY A 102 -21.88 -7.23 -2.10
N GLN A 103 -21.22 -7.24 -0.96
CA GLN A 103 -20.21 -6.26 -0.60
C GLN A 103 -18.93 -6.95 -0.16
N VAL A 104 -17.80 -6.38 -0.52
CA VAL A 104 -16.49 -6.88 -0.07
C VAL A 104 -16.33 -6.60 1.42
N THR A 105 -16.10 -7.66 2.19
CA THR A 105 -15.87 -7.59 3.65
C THR A 105 -14.41 -7.82 4.00
N MET A 106 -13.67 -8.56 3.16
CA MET A 106 -12.25 -8.82 3.36
C MET A 106 -11.50 -8.77 2.04
N VAL A 107 -10.25 -8.30 2.09
CA VAL A 107 -9.32 -8.29 0.95
C VAL A 107 -8.01 -8.91 1.39
N GLN A 108 -7.64 -10.01 0.77
CA GLN A 108 -6.33 -10.63 0.89
C GLN A 108 -5.44 -10.10 -0.24
N VAL A 109 -4.24 -9.63 0.11
CA VAL A 109 -3.26 -9.10 -0.85
C VAL A 109 -1.99 -9.95 -0.79
N ASN A 110 -1.51 -10.43 -1.94
CA ASN A 110 -0.19 -11.02 -2.02
C ASN A 110 0.85 -9.89 -2.06
N MET A 111 1.50 -9.65 -0.93
CA MET A 111 2.53 -8.61 -0.80
C MET A 111 3.89 -9.05 -1.37
N GLY A 112 4.07 -10.34 -1.69
CA GLY A 112 5.34 -10.94 -2.05
C GLY A 112 6.15 -11.35 -0.81
N GLN A 113 7.43 -11.63 -1.02
CA GLN A 113 8.35 -12.00 0.08
C GLN A 113 8.87 -10.75 0.80
N PRO A 114 9.09 -10.83 2.13
CA PRO A 114 9.73 -9.75 2.86
C PRO A 114 11.19 -9.59 2.43
N ILE A 115 11.64 -8.36 2.34
CA ILE A 115 13.04 -8.00 2.12
C ILE A 115 13.67 -7.77 3.48
N LEU A 116 14.78 -8.47 3.76
CA LEU A 116 15.44 -8.48 5.07
C LEU A 116 16.90 -8.01 5.00
N ALA A 117 17.49 -8.03 3.79
CA ALA A 117 18.86 -7.55 3.59
C ALA A 117 18.98 -6.05 3.94
N PRO A 118 19.89 -5.65 4.85
CA PRO A 118 19.94 -4.27 5.37
C PRO A 118 20.00 -3.19 4.29
N VAL A 119 20.79 -3.42 3.25
CA VAL A 119 20.96 -2.49 2.11
C VAL A 119 19.66 -2.28 1.34
N GLU A 120 18.83 -3.34 1.23
CA GLU A 120 17.57 -3.30 0.48
C GLU A 120 16.39 -2.81 1.33
N VAL A 121 16.49 -2.88 2.66
CA VAL A 121 15.42 -2.38 3.60
C VAL A 121 15.25 -0.87 3.58
N PRO A 122 16.05 0.07 3.25
CA PRO A 122 17.46 0.41 3.46
C PRO A 122 17.72 0.91 4.89
N VAL A 123 18.58 0.25 5.61
CA VAL A 123 18.96 0.64 6.97
C VAL A 123 20.48 0.74 7.08
N THR A 124 20.94 1.60 7.98
CA THR A 124 22.38 1.80 8.26
C THR A 124 22.91 0.80 9.29
N ALA A 125 22.01 0.10 10.01
CA ALA A 125 22.41 -0.95 10.94
C ALA A 125 23.01 -2.15 10.18
N GLU A 126 24.12 -2.69 10.71
CA GLU A 126 24.69 -3.92 10.17
C GLU A 126 23.81 -5.12 10.47
N ALA A 127 23.93 -6.17 9.64
CA ALA A 127 23.23 -7.43 9.89
C ALA A 127 23.67 -8.02 11.23
N THR A 128 22.69 -8.38 12.06
CA THR A 128 22.93 -9.01 13.37
C THR A 128 22.70 -10.50 13.34
N ARG A 129 22.09 -11.02 12.28
CA ARG A 129 21.78 -12.45 12.13
C ARG A 129 21.82 -12.87 10.67
N GLU A 130 22.35 -14.06 10.43
CA GLU A 130 22.19 -14.78 9.17
C GLU A 130 20.97 -15.69 9.28
N ILE A 131 20.05 -15.58 8.32
CA ILE A 131 18.84 -16.40 8.23
C ILE A 131 18.79 -17.09 6.86
N PRO A 132 17.91 -18.07 6.62
CA PRO A 132 17.84 -18.76 5.32
C PRO A 132 17.60 -17.82 4.11
N ALA A 133 17.03 -16.63 4.34
CA ALA A 133 16.83 -15.60 3.31
C ALA A 133 18.02 -14.63 3.15
N GLY A 134 19.11 -14.82 3.88
CA GLY A 134 20.32 -13.99 3.87
C GLY A 134 20.50 -13.14 5.13
N PRO A 135 21.41 -12.14 5.08
CA PRO A 135 21.71 -11.30 6.23
C PRO A 135 20.50 -10.43 6.62
N ALA A 136 20.24 -10.29 7.92
CA ALA A 136 19.10 -9.53 8.44
C ALA A 136 19.47 -8.75 9.71
N VAL A 137 18.79 -7.62 9.92
CA VAL A 137 18.83 -6.87 11.18
C VAL A 137 17.71 -7.38 12.07
N VAL A 138 18.06 -8.23 13.04
CA VAL A 138 17.12 -8.85 13.97
C VAL A 138 17.58 -8.57 15.39
N ASP A 139 16.70 -8.00 16.20
CA ASP A 139 16.98 -7.71 17.60
C ASP A 139 18.24 -6.83 17.80
N ALA A 140 18.45 -5.88 16.91
CA ALA A 140 19.59 -4.95 16.96
C ALA A 140 19.33 -3.84 17.98
N PRO A 141 20.35 -3.38 18.73
CA PRO A 141 20.19 -2.28 19.66
C PRO A 141 19.97 -0.96 18.92
N ILE A 142 19.08 -0.14 19.46
CA ILE A 142 18.86 1.25 19.04
C ILE A 142 18.64 2.11 20.29
N THR A 143 19.27 3.26 20.36
CA THR A 143 19.10 4.19 21.49
C THR A 143 18.23 5.37 21.07
N VAL A 144 17.15 5.59 21.80
CA VAL A 144 16.27 6.74 21.62
C VAL A 144 16.14 7.45 22.97
N ASP A 145 16.47 8.73 23.00
CA ASP A 145 16.43 9.57 24.23
C ASP A 145 17.15 8.93 25.45
N GLY A 146 18.29 8.29 25.18
CA GLY A 146 19.11 7.64 26.21
C GLY A 146 18.59 6.26 26.68
N THR A 147 17.49 5.78 26.12
CA THR A 147 16.92 4.46 26.41
C THR A 147 17.27 3.50 25.28
N GLU A 148 17.80 2.31 25.62
CA GLU A 148 18.06 1.24 24.65
C GLU A 148 16.82 0.43 24.36
N TYR A 149 16.54 0.25 23.09
CA TYR A 149 15.50 -0.62 22.56
C TYR A 149 16.10 -1.70 21.65
N ARG A 150 15.30 -2.68 21.28
CA ARG A 150 15.66 -3.72 20.31
C ARG A 150 14.77 -3.60 19.09
N MET A 151 15.39 -3.51 17.90
CA MET A 151 14.64 -3.37 16.64
C MET A 151 14.92 -4.53 15.69
N THR A 152 13.92 -4.88 14.91
CA THR A 152 14.02 -5.76 13.75
C THR A 152 13.59 -5.00 12.51
N CYS A 153 14.39 -5.05 11.44
CA CYS A 153 14.15 -4.28 10.23
C CYS A 153 13.66 -5.18 9.09
N VAL A 154 12.63 -4.75 8.38
CA VAL A 154 12.02 -5.48 7.26
C VAL A 154 11.39 -4.51 6.28
N SER A 155 11.38 -4.85 4.98
CA SER A 155 10.59 -4.12 3.98
C SER A 155 9.58 -5.06 3.31
N MET A 156 8.34 -4.59 3.19
CA MET A 156 7.27 -5.21 2.41
C MET A 156 6.92 -4.36 1.17
N GLY A 157 7.89 -3.56 0.69
CA GLY A 157 7.73 -2.52 -0.33
C GLY A 157 7.86 -1.12 0.25
N ASN A 158 7.80 -0.99 1.55
CA ASN A 158 8.19 0.17 2.36
C ASN A 158 8.98 -0.33 3.57
N PRO A 159 10.01 0.40 4.02
CA PRO A 159 10.86 0.00 5.14
C PRO A 159 10.14 0.15 6.48
N HIS A 160 10.40 -0.81 7.37
CA HIS A 160 9.90 -0.81 8.73
C HIS A 160 11.01 -1.15 9.72
N ALA A 161 11.08 -0.41 10.83
CA ALA A 161 11.83 -0.76 12.04
C ALA A 161 10.80 -1.11 13.12
N ILE A 162 10.80 -2.37 13.56
CA ILE A 162 9.81 -2.90 14.50
C ILE A 162 10.46 -3.04 15.87
N VAL A 163 9.85 -2.43 16.88
CA VAL A 163 10.25 -2.52 18.28
C VAL A 163 9.11 -3.13 19.07
N PHE A 164 9.37 -4.25 19.76
CA PHE A 164 8.41 -4.85 20.68
C PHE A 164 8.58 -4.21 22.06
N MET A 165 7.53 -3.60 22.56
CA MET A 165 7.48 -3.02 23.89
C MET A 165 6.86 -4.03 24.84
N ASN A 166 7.55 -4.34 25.96
CA ASN A 166 6.93 -5.05 27.05
C ASN A 166 6.00 -4.06 27.75
N GLY A 167 4.68 -4.28 27.65
CA GLY A 167 3.66 -3.50 28.31
C GLY A 167 3.56 -3.77 29.80
#